data_7cc31cd9459ad1e326c51be6e3229460
#
_entry.id   7cc31cd9459ad1e326c51be6e3229460
#
_cell.length_a   1.000
_cell.length_b   1.000
_cell.length_c   1.000
_cell.angle_alpha   90.00
_cell.angle_beta   90.00
_cell.angle_gamma   90.00
#
_symmetry.space_group_name_H-M   'P 1'
#
loop_
_entity.id
_entity.type
_entity.pdbx_description
1 polymer ?
#
loop_
_entity_poly.entity_id
_entity_poly.type
_entity_poly.pdbx_seq_one_letter_code
_entity_poly.pdbx_strand_id
1 'polypeptide(L)'
;MHPQAMVDRARVLSELGLFDREVALIAGVPLRTVRNWRKGRRRAPGRGPARVPCPRCDEDVTLPEPGADYAYLLGLYLGDGHIVPAGDRSKAVTRLSVWCADDWPGLIRECARAMQAIRPDNRVSLKQKQGCIEVSSNSRHWPCLFPQHGPGKKHARKIELADWQQLIVEQYLGDCSSAGSRWTGSGWSGGFRSRTRSPWRSGTR
;
A
#
# COMPACT_ATOMS: atom_id res chain seq x y z
N MET A 1 -4.02 18.04 -18.62
CA MET A 1 -4.20 16.90 -19.57
C MET A 1 -4.16 17.48 -20.97
N HIS A 2 -3.45 16.90 -21.93
CA HIS A 2 -3.30 17.48 -23.26
C HIS A 2 -4.50 17.14 -24.14
N PRO A 3 -5.04 18.10 -24.96
CA PRO A 3 -6.14 17.87 -25.89
C PRO A 3 -5.82 16.77 -26.91
N GLN A 4 -6.85 16.08 -27.41
CA GLN A 4 -6.67 15.01 -28.41
C GLN A 4 -5.96 15.54 -29.67
N ALA A 5 -6.39 16.70 -30.18
CA ALA A 5 -5.79 17.32 -31.33
C ALA A 5 -4.27 17.53 -31.24
N MET A 6 -3.76 17.84 -30.03
CA MET A 6 -2.32 17.98 -29.81
C MET A 6 -1.59 16.64 -29.93
N VAL A 7 -2.21 15.56 -29.46
CA VAL A 7 -1.66 14.21 -29.57
C VAL A 7 -1.63 13.75 -31.01
N ASP A 8 -2.70 13.99 -31.73
CA ASP A 8 -2.82 13.60 -33.14
C ASP A 8 -1.82 14.39 -33.99
N ARG A 9 -1.68 15.69 -33.73
CA ARG A 9 -0.64 16.51 -34.37
C ARG A 9 0.76 15.99 -34.09
N ALA A 10 1.06 15.61 -32.87
CA ALA A 10 2.36 15.05 -32.51
C ALA A 10 2.63 13.70 -33.19
N ARG A 11 1.60 12.88 -33.41
CA ARG A 11 1.70 11.63 -34.18
C ARG A 11 2.00 11.89 -35.66
N VAL A 12 1.27 12.77 -36.26
CA VAL A 12 1.51 13.17 -37.66
C VAL A 12 2.94 13.66 -37.85
N LEU A 13 3.45 14.52 -36.95
CA LEU A 13 4.82 14.99 -37.00
C LEU A 13 5.85 13.85 -36.88
N SER A 14 5.56 12.85 -36.02
CA SER A 14 6.42 11.67 -35.88
C SER A 14 6.38 10.78 -37.12
N GLU A 15 5.21 10.65 -37.78
CA GLU A 15 5.03 9.91 -39.04
C GLU A 15 5.75 10.58 -40.20
N LEU A 16 5.87 11.92 -40.19
CA LEU A 16 6.66 12.69 -41.12
C LEU A 16 8.18 12.59 -40.89
N GLY A 17 8.60 11.75 -39.92
CA GLY A 17 10.02 11.47 -39.66
C GLY A 17 10.72 12.42 -38.71
N LEU A 18 10.02 13.35 -38.06
CA LEU A 18 10.63 14.25 -37.06
C LEU A 18 11.06 13.46 -35.83
N PHE A 19 12.21 13.83 -35.28
CA PHE A 19 12.68 13.25 -34.02
C PHE A 19 11.82 13.68 -32.84
N ASP A 20 11.72 12.84 -31.80
CA ASP A 20 10.92 13.10 -30.61
C ASP A 20 11.20 14.47 -29.97
N ARG A 21 12.46 14.98 -30.07
CA ARG A 21 12.84 16.31 -29.56
C ARG A 21 12.19 17.44 -30.34
N GLU A 22 12.14 17.32 -31.66
CA GLU A 22 11.53 18.31 -32.55
C GLU A 22 10.02 18.35 -32.35
N VAL A 23 9.40 17.16 -32.30
CA VAL A 23 7.97 17.03 -31.98
C VAL A 23 7.64 17.63 -30.63
N ALA A 24 8.48 17.41 -29.63
CA ALA A 24 8.29 17.96 -28.28
C ALA A 24 8.36 19.50 -28.29
N LEU A 25 9.29 20.07 -29.03
CA LEU A 25 9.44 21.52 -29.19
C LEU A 25 8.24 22.12 -29.92
N ILE A 26 7.85 21.56 -31.07
CA ILE A 26 6.73 22.05 -31.88
C ILE A 26 5.38 21.90 -31.15
N ALA A 27 5.18 20.81 -30.42
CA ALA A 27 3.96 20.56 -29.67
C ALA A 27 3.91 21.25 -28.29
N GLY A 28 5.03 21.88 -27.85
CA GLY A 28 5.10 22.53 -26.55
C GLY A 28 4.92 21.57 -25.36
N VAL A 29 5.40 20.33 -25.48
CA VAL A 29 5.22 19.30 -24.46
C VAL A 29 6.57 18.65 -24.08
N PRO A 30 6.70 18.11 -22.85
CA PRO A 30 7.93 17.42 -22.46
C PRO A 30 8.25 16.23 -23.37
N LEU A 31 9.51 16.03 -23.70
CA LEU A 31 10.02 14.90 -24.52
C LEU A 31 9.49 13.54 -24.07
N ARG A 32 9.37 13.32 -22.74
CA ARG A 32 8.81 12.10 -22.16
C ARG A 32 7.35 11.89 -22.57
N THR A 33 6.60 12.97 -22.73
CA THR A 33 5.19 12.93 -23.16
C THR A 33 5.08 12.43 -24.57
N VAL A 34 5.90 12.95 -25.50
CA VAL A 34 5.94 12.50 -26.90
C VAL A 34 6.30 11.01 -26.99
N ARG A 35 7.34 10.59 -26.28
CA ARG A 35 7.75 9.19 -26.22
C ARG A 35 6.64 8.26 -25.70
N ASN A 36 5.87 8.72 -24.73
CA ASN A 36 4.74 7.94 -24.22
C ASN A 36 3.61 7.84 -25.26
N TRP A 37 3.31 8.92 -25.99
CA TRP A 37 2.31 8.91 -27.04
C TRP A 37 2.69 8.00 -28.20
N ARG A 38 3.94 8.01 -28.62
CA ARG A 38 4.47 7.10 -29.66
C ARG A 38 4.38 5.63 -29.25
N LYS A 39 4.55 5.32 -27.96
CA LYS A 39 4.41 3.96 -27.41
C LYS A 39 2.94 3.58 -27.10
N GLY A 40 1.96 4.36 -27.51
CA GLY A 40 0.55 4.12 -27.22
C GLY A 40 0.18 4.25 -25.73
N ARG A 41 1.11 4.73 -24.89
CA ARG A 41 0.91 4.85 -23.43
C ARG A 41 0.15 6.14 -23.08
N ARG A 42 -0.94 6.42 -23.76
CA ARG A 42 -1.83 7.51 -23.41
C ARG A 42 -2.86 6.99 -22.40
N ARG A 43 -2.96 7.65 -21.25
CA ARG A 43 -4.15 7.49 -20.42
C ARG A 43 -5.33 8.10 -21.17
N ALA A 44 -6.29 7.26 -21.56
CA ALA A 44 -7.55 7.76 -22.10
C ALA A 44 -8.21 8.69 -21.06
N PRO A 45 -8.85 9.80 -21.49
CA PRO A 45 -9.66 10.61 -20.59
C PRO A 45 -10.71 9.71 -19.91
N GLY A 46 -10.78 9.72 -18.60
CA GLY A 46 -11.76 8.93 -17.84
C GLY A 46 -11.45 7.45 -17.62
N ARG A 47 -10.37 6.89 -18.18
CA ARG A 47 -9.93 5.51 -17.91
C ARG A 47 -8.70 5.47 -16.99
N GLY A 48 -8.79 6.10 -15.81
CA GLY A 48 -8.05 5.58 -14.67
C GLY A 48 -8.78 4.31 -14.19
N PRO A 49 -8.10 3.34 -13.55
CA PRO A 49 -8.82 2.31 -12.82
C PRO A 49 -9.84 3.02 -11.93
N ALA A 50 -11.07 2.49 -11.89
CA ALA A 50 -12.10 3.01 -11.01
C ALA A 50 -11.46 3.14 -9.61
N ARG A 51 -11.51 4.35 -9.07
CA ARG A 51 -10.91 4.62 -7.76
C ARG A 51 -11.73 3.87 -6.74
N VAL A 52 -11.08 2.96 -6.00
CA VAL A 52 -11.74 2.28 -4.89
C VAL A 52 -11.99 3.32 -3.79
N PRO A 53 -13.24 3.53 -3.35
CA PRO A 53 -13.56 4.44 -2.27
C PRO A 53 -12.77 4.12 -1.00
N CYS A 54 -12.53 5.12 -0.17
CA CYS A 54 -11.92 4.91 1.12
C CYS A 54 -13.02 4.69 2.15
N PRO A 55 -13.07 3.53 2.84
CA PRO A 55 -14.14 3.24 3.78
C PRO A 55 -14.17 4.19 5.00
N ARG A 56 -13.13 5.02 5.18
CA ARG A 56 -12.99 5.87 6.38
C ARG A 56 -13.00 7.38 6.12
N CYS A 57 -12.99 7.83 4.87
CA CYS A 57 -12.96 9.26 4.58
C CYS A 57 -13.81 9.69 3.38
N ASP A 58 -14.47 8.77 2.70
CA ASP A 58 -15.47 9.05 1.68
C ASP A 58 -16.86 9.22 2.33
N GLU A 59 -17.89 9.61 1.57
CA GLU A 59 -19.21 9.98 2.08
C GLU A 59 -19.87 8.88 2.92
N ASP A 60 -19.74 7.63 2.46
CA ASP A 60 -20.24 6.46 3.19
C ASP A 60 -19.14 5.84 4.03
N VAL A 61 -19.05 6.26 5.30
CA VAL A 61 -18.06 5.72 6.24
C VAL A 61 -18.41 4.29 6.61
N THR A 62 -17.59 3.34 6.16
CA THR A 62 -17.77 1.91 6.41
C THR A 62 -16.53 1.30 7.07
N LEU A 63 -16.61 0.01 7.43
CA LEU A 63 -15.44 -0.72 7.90
C LEU A 63 -14.55 -1.11 6.71
N PRO A 64 -13.20 -1.13 6.88
CA PRO A 64 -12.29 -1.66 5.87
C PRO A 64 -12.58 -3.14 5.58
N GLU A 65 -12.71 -3.48 4.30
CA GLU A 65 -12.87 -4.84 3.84
C GLU A 65 -11.74 -5.25 2.88
N PRO A 66 -11.26 -6.50 2.94
CA PRO A 66 -11.64 -7.59 3.87
C PRO A 66 -11.14 -7.33 5.31
N GLY A 67 -12.01 -7.50 6.31
CA GLY A 67 -11.72 -7.18 7.70
C GLY A 67 -10.56 -7.99 8.30
N ALA A 68 -10.46 -9.28 7.97
CA ALA A 68 -9.34 -10.14 8.38
C ALA A 68 -7.98 -9.62 7.88
N ASP A 69 -7.91 -9.18 6.62
CA ASP A 69 -6.70 -8.61 6.02
C ASP A 69 -6.36 -7.25 6.67
N TYR A 70 -7.38 -6.47 7.01
CA TYR A 70 -7.18 -5.23 7.73
C TYR A 70 -6.65 -5.47 9.15
N ALA A 71 -7.23 -6.39 9.93
CA ALA A 71 -6.77 -6.73 11.27
C ALA A 71 -5.32 -7.21 11.25
N TYR A 72 -4.97 -8.07 10.30
CA TYR A 72 -3.61 -8.55 10.11
C TYR A 72 -2.64 -7.39 9.77
N LEU A 73 -3.00 -6.53 8.82
CA LEU A 73 -2.19 -5.39 8.41
C LEU A 73 -2.05 -4.35 9.53
N LEU A 74 -3.09 -4.17 10.37
CA LEU A 74 -3.05 -3.32 11.55
C LEU A 74 -2.00 -3.84 12.55
N GLY A 75 -1.97 -5.13 12.82
CA GLY A 75 -0.95 -5.76 13.68
C GLY A 75 0.46 -5.52 13.15
N LEU A 76 0.69 -5.73 11.86
CA LEU A 76 1.98 -5.46 11.22
C LEU A 76 2.36 -3.97 11.29
N TYR A 77 1.39 -3.07 11.07
CA TYR A 77 1.64 -1.64 11.19
C TYR A 77 1.98 -1.23 12.62
N LEU A 78 1.29 -1.77 13.61
CA LEU A 78 1.56 -1.47 15.02
C LEU A 78 2.92 -2.01 15.49
N GLY A 79 3.40 -3.13 14.93
CA GLY A 79 4.76 -3.63 15.11
C GLY A 79 5.78 -2.78 14.34
N ASP A 80 6.15 -3.24 13.18
CA ASP A 80 7.29 -2.73 12.39
C ASP A 80 6.89 -1.79 11.24
N GLY A 81 5.59 -1.45 11.13
CA GLY A 81 5.08 -0.57 10.10
C GLY A 81 5.28 0.90 10.40
N HIS A 82 5.43 1.71 9.36
CA HIS A 82 5.40 3.17 9.46
C HIS A 82 4.77 3.80 8.22
N ILE A 83 4.24 5.01 8.40
CA ILE A 83 3.66 5.81 7.32
C ILE A 83 4.47 7.10 7.21
N VAL A 84 4.91 7.41 6.01
CA VAL A 84 5.67 8.63 5.71
C VAL A 84 5.13 9.31 4.45
N PRO A 85 5.30 10.63 4.30
CA PRO A 85 5.01 11.31 3.04
C PRO A 85 5.78 10.69 1.88
N ALA A 86 5.12 10.49 0.74
CA ALA A 86 5.70 9.88 -0.45
C ALA A 86 5.76 10.90 -1.60
N GLY A 87 6.97 11.24 -2.04
CA GLY A 87 7.19 12.15 -3.15
C GLY A 87 6.83 13.59 -2.83
N ASP A 88 6.18 14.26 -3.77
CA ASP A 88 5.77 15.66 -3.64
C ASP A 88 4.70 15.83 -2.55
N ARG A 89 5.03 16.59 -1.51
CA ARG A 89 4.14 16.85 -0.36
C ARG A 89 2.82 17.52 -0.76
N SER A 90 2.81 18.26 -1.88
CA SER A 90 1.58 18.89 -2.39
C SER A 90 0.49 17.89 -2.79
N LYS A 91 0.85 16.62 -3.02
CA LYS A 91 -0.07 15.56 -3.45
C LYS A 91 -0.71 14.78 -2.31
N ALA A 92 -0.37 15.07 -1.07
CA ALA A 92 -0.86 14.39 0.14
C ALA A 92 -0.79 12.85 0.05
N VAL A 93 0.14 12.30 -0.74
CA VAL A 93 0.36 10.86 -0.86
C VAL A 93 1.28 10.40 0.25
N THR A 94 0.89 9.35 0.94
CA THR A 94 1.71 8.70 1.97
C THR A 94 2.13 7.31 1.51
N ARG A 95 3.23 6.82 2.06
CA ARG A 95 3.72 5.45 1.89
C ARG A 95 3.57 4.73 3.22
N LEU A 96 2.82 3.63 3.20
CA LEU A 96 2.90 2.62 4.24
C LEU A 96 4.05 1.68 3.89
N SER A 97 4.98 1.46 4.82
CA SER A 97 6.06 0.49 4.72
C SER A 97 6.04 -0.42 5.94
N VAL A 98 6.25 -1.71 5.72
CA VAL A 98 6.46 -2.73 6.75
C VAL A 98 7.77 -3.44 6.42
N TRP A 99 8.61 -3.63 7.43
CA TRP A 99 9.91 -4.27 7.30
C TRP A 99 9.80 -5.71 7.77
N CYS A 100 9.99 -6.66 6.88
CA CYS A 100 9.91 -8.10 7.17
C CYS A 100 11.31 -8.69 7.04
N ALA A 101 11.74 -9.50 8.00
CA ALA A 101 12.98 -10.25 7.86
C ALA A 101 12.94 -11.14 6.61
N ASP A 102 14.03 -11.21 5.86
CA ASP A 102 14.12 -11.96 4.60
C ASP A 102 14.04 -13.48 4.79
N ASP A 103 14.36 -13.97 5.97
CA ASP A 103 14.20 -15.36 6.38
C ASP A 103 12.74 -15.82 6.48
N TRP A 104 11.78 -14.90 6.40
CA TRP A 104 10.34 -15.19 6.55
C TRP A 104 9.54 -14.87 5.28
N PRO A 105 9.74 -15.62 4.17
CA PRO A 105 9.08 -15.34 2.90
C PRO A 105 7.53 -15.47 2.98
N GLY A 106 7.01 -16.25 3.92
CA GLY A 106 5.59 -16.33 4.22
C GLY A 106 5.02 -15.00 4.70
N LEU A 107 5.67 -14.38 5.69
CA LEU A 107 5.28 -13.09 6.25
C LEU A 107 5.31 -11.98 5.19
N ILE A 108 6.34 -11.98 4.32
CA ILE A 108 6.49 -11.02 3.23
C ILE A 108 5.30 -11.12 2.26
N ARG A 109 4.93 -12.35 1.85
CA ARG A 109 3.80 -12.59 0.94
C ARG A 109 2.47 -12.17 1.56
N GLU A 110 2.23 -12.54 2.83
CA GLU A 110 1.01 -12.19 3.54
C GLU A 110 0.88 -10.68 3.75
N CYS A 111 1.98 -10.00 4.10
CA CYS A 111 2.01 -8.55 4.21
C CYS A 111 1.66 -7.87 2.88
N ALA A 112 2.25 -8.33 1.77
CA ALA A 112 1.97 -7.80 0.44
C ALA A 112 0.52 -8.08 0.02
N ARG A 113 0.00 -9.27 0.30
CA ARG A 113 -1.38 -9.67 0.04
C ARG A 113 -2.37 -8.80 0.81
N ALA A 114 -2.15 -8.59 2.10
CA ALA A 114 -3.01 -7.76 2.94
C ALA A 114 -3.02 -6.30 2.48
N MET A 115 -1.85 -5.71 2.15
CA MET A 115 -1.80 -4.36 1.58
C MET A 115 -2.57 -4.25 0.27
N GLN A 116 -2.46 -5.26 -0.61
CA GLN A 116 -3.15 -5.28 -1.91
C GLN A 116 -4.65 -5.50 -1.74
N ALA A 117 -5.09 -6.32 -0.77
CA ALA A 117 -6.49 -6.56 -0.49
C ALA A 117 -7.20 -5.29 0.03
N ILE A 118 -6.56 -4.58 0.96
CA ILE A 118 -7.14 -3.34 1.53
C ILE A 118 -7.12 -2.16 0.54
N ARG A 119 -6.13 -2.08 -0.33
CA ARG A 119 -6.03 -1.04 -1.37
C ARG A 119 -5.70 -1.65 -2.73
N PRO A 120 -6.67 -2.30 -3.38
CA PRO A 120 -6.47 -3.02 -4.64
C PRO A 120 -6.08 -2.11 -5.82
N ASP A 121 -6.40 -0.83 -5.77
CA ASP A 121 -6.03 0.18 -6.75
C ASP A 121 -4.56 0.67 -6.62
N ASN A 122 -3.87 0.29 -5.56
CA ASN A 122 -2.50 0.71 -5.30
C ASN A 122 -1.51 -0.43 -5.52
N ARG A 123 -0.39 -0.11 -6.17
CA ARG A 123 0.69 -1.07 -6.35
C ARG A 123 1.42 -1.32 -5.04
N VAL A 124 1.61 -2.59 -4.68
CA VAL A 124 2.55 -3.03 -3.65
C VAL A 124 3.92 -3.24 -4.27
N SER A 125 4.96 -2.79 -3.60
CA SER A 125 6.36 -2.88 -4.01
C SER A 125 7.17 -3.60 -2.94
N LEU A 126 8.01 -4.52 -3.37
CA LEU A 126 8.98 -5.22 -2.55
C LEU A 126 10.37 -4.66 -2.86
N LYS A 127 11.12 -4.29 -1.83
CA LYS A 127 12.47 -3.74 -1.98
C LYS A 127 13.41 -4.45 -1.03
N GLN A 128 14.38 -5.17 -1.59
CA GLN A 128 15.43 -5.82 -0.83
C GLN A 128 16.29 -4.79 -0.09
N LYS A 129 16.56 -5.06 1.16
CA LYS A 129 17.49 -4.37 2.05
C LYS A 129 18.40 -5.38 2.72
N GLN A 130 19.37 -4.91 3.47
CA GLN A 130 20.24 -5.79 4.22
C GLN A 130 19.45 -6.49 5.34
N GLY A 131 19.30 -7.82 5.24
CA GLY A 131 18.62 -8.67 6.21
C GLY A 131 17.10 -8.52 6.27
N CYS A 132 16.48 -7.77 5.35
CA CYS A 132 15.03 -7.61 5.34
C CYS A 132 14.48 -7.19 3.98
N ILE A 133 13.16 -7.30 3.83
CA ILE A 133 12.42 -6.79 2.67
C ILE A 133 11.46 -5.70 3.15
N GLU A 134 11.56 -4.52 2.55
CA GLU A 134 10.56 -3.47 2.68
C GLU A 134 9.38 -3.79 1.78
N VAL A 135 8.24 -4.10 2.37
CA VAL A 135 6.94 -4.20 1.71
C VAL A 135 6.26 -2.85 1.80
N SER A 136 5.95 -2.22 0.68
CA SER A 136 5.42 -0.85 0.71
C SER A 136 4.37 -0.56 -0.35
N SER A 137 3.43 0.32 -0.03
CA SER A 137 2.40 0.81 -0.94
C SER A 137 2.10 2.28 -0.70
N ASN A 138 1.80 3.02 -1.78
CA ASN A 138 1.50 4.44 -1.72
C ASN A 138 0.01 4.68 -1.81
N SER A 139 -0.57 5.42 -0.85
CA SER A 139 -1.96 5.86 -0.87
C SER A 139 -2.13 7.17 -0.12
N ARG A 140 -3.17 7.94 -0.47
CA ARG A 140 -3.60 9.09 0.33
C ARG A 140 -4.38 8.65 1.57
N HIS A 141 -4.85 7.41 1.59
CA HIS A 141 -5.80 6.90 2.57
C HIS A 141 -5.16 6.07 3.69
N TRP A 142 -3.85 5.84 3.67
CA TRP A 142 -3.20 5.15 4.78
C TRP A 142 -3.42 5.85 6.13
N PRO A 143 -3.34 7.21 6.24
CA PRO A 143 -3.64 7.88 7.52
C PRO A 143 -5.09 7.73 7.97
N CYS A 144 -6.06 7.64 7.05
CA CYS A 144 -7.47 7.41 7.39
C CYS A 144 -7.69 6.00 7.95
N LEU A 145 -6.96 5.01 7.39
CA LEU A 145 -7.04 3.61 7.79
C LEU A 145 -6.25 3.32 9.06
N PHE A 146 -5.23 4.13 9.37
CA PHE A 146 -4.40 4.00 10.56
C PHE A 146 -4.38 5.31 11.35
N PRO A 147 -5.45 5.62 12.12
CA PRO A 147 -5.55 6.87 12.90
C PRO A 147 -4.43 7.02 13.94
N GLN A 148 -3.73 5.93 14.27
CA GLN A 148 -2.53 5.96 15.12
C GLN A 148 -1.35 6.67 14.46
N HIS A 149 -1.44 6.95 13.14
CA HIS A 149 -0.43 7.73 12.44
C HIS A 149 -0.41 9.18 12.95
N GLY A 150 0.78 9.71 13.19
CA GLY A 150 0.95 11.09 13.67
C GLY A 150 2.44 11.48 13.70
N PRO A 151 2.74 12.73 14.09
CA PRO A 151 4.10 13.23 14.16
C PRO A 151 4.93 12.50 15.22
N GLY A 152 6.23 12.44 15.02
CA GLY A 152 7.18 11.84 15.95
C GLY A 152 7.26 10.32 15.88
N LYS A 153 8.03 9.75 16.79
CA LYS A 153 8.27 8.30 16.85
C LYS A 153 7.03 7.57 17.38
N LYS A 154 6.62 6.50 16.71
CA LYS A 154 5.43 5.72 17.06
C LYS A 154 5.44 5.23 18.53
N HIS A 155 6.57 4.68 18.98
CA HIS A 155 6.71 4.16 20.34
C HIS A 155 6.75 5.24 21.45
N ALA A 156 6.87 6.52 21.09
CA ALA A 156 6.80 7.63 22.04
C ALA A 156 5.38 8.19 22.19
N ARG A 157 4.40 7.62 21.50
CA ARG A 157 3.01 8.05 21.52
C ARG A 157 2.13 7.00 22.18
N LYS A 158 1.06 7.44 22.84
CA LYS A 158 -0.01 6.53 23.25
C LYS A 158 -0.70 5.98 21.99
N ILE A 159 -0.70 4.67 21.84
CA ILE A 159 -1.33 3.98 20.73
C ILE A 159 -2.62 3.36 21.27
N GLU A 160 -3.76 3.87 20.81
CA GLU A 160 -5.08 3.35 21.12
C GLU A 160 -5.77 2.95 19.81
N LEU A 161 -6.53 1.87 19.86
CA LEU A 161 -7.39 1.48 18.76
C LEU A 161 -8.65 2.36 18.79
N ALA A 162 -9.07 2.83 17.63
CA ALA A 162 -10.37 3.43 17.47
C ALA A 162 -11.47 2.35 17.64
N ASP A 163 -12.66 2.73 18.08
CA ASP A 163 -13.77 1.79 18.36
C ASP A 163 -14.04 0.85 17.17
N TRP A 164 -14.06 1.38 15.96
CA TRP A 164 -14.26 0.58 14.76
C TRP A 164 -13.12 -0.40 14.48
N GLN A 165 -11.90 -0.11 14.90
CA GLN A 165 -10.75 -1.03 14.80
C GLN A 165 -10.88 -2.15 15.84
N GLN A 166 -11.36 -1.80 17.04
CA GLN A 166 -11.61 -2.81 18.08
C GLN A 166 -12.65 -3.83 17.60
N LEU A 167 -13.77 -3.36 17.01
CA LEU A 167 -14.79 -4.24 16.43
C LEU A 167 -14.21 -5.23 15.42
N ILE A 168 -13.33 -4.77 14.51
CA ILE A 168 -12.69 -5.65 13.53
C ILE A 168 -11.73 -6.63 14.22
N VAL A 169 -10.92 -6.15 15.16
CA VAL A 169 -9.97 -6.99 15.89
C VAL A 169 -10.69 -8.09 16.66
N GLU A 170 -11.76 -7.76 17.38
CA GLU A 170 -12.59 -8.72 18.11
C GLU A 170 -13.22 -9.75 17.17
N GLN A 171 -13.75 -9.30 16.05
CA GLN A 171 -14.39 -10.18 15.06
C GLN A 171 -13.42 -11.20 14.42
N TYR A 172 -12.18 -10.78 14.11
CA TYR A 172 -11.28 -11.60 13.30
C TYR A 172 -10.10 -12.20 14.06
N LEU A 173 -9.75 -11.70 15.23
CA LEU A 173 -8.67 -12.26 16.05
C LEU A 173 -9.20 -13.05 17.27
N GLY A 174 -10.51 -13.08 17.44
CA GLY A 174 -11.16 -13.77 18.56
C GLY A 174 -11.02 -13.01 19.88
N ASP A 175 -11.74 -13.50 20.87
CA ASP A 175 -11.74 -12.91 22.21
C ASP A 175 -10.38 -13.12 22.89
N CYS A 176 -9.45 -12.18 22.72
CA CYS A 176 -8.13 -12.20 23.38
C CYS A 176 -8.27 -12.10 24.92
N SER A 177 -9.45 -11.86 25.43
CA SER A 177 -9.74 -11.79 26.88
C SER A 177 -9.72 -13.17 27.55
N SER A 178 -9.98 -14.26 26.81
CA SER A 178 -9.95 -15.62 27.36
C SER A 178 -8.53 -16.23 27.45
N ALA A 179 -7.54 -15.60 26.84
CA ALA A 179 -6.16 -16.10 26.78
C ALA A 179 -5.17 -15.35 27.69
N GLY A 180 -5.61 -14.53 28.62
CA GLY A 180 -4.74 -13.91 29.64
C GLY A 180 -3.69 -12.92 29.11
N SER A 181 -3.72 -12.56 27.85
CA SER A 181 -2.80 -11.60 27.22
C SER A 181 -3.42 -10.21 27.21
N ARG A 182 -3.07 -9.40 28.22
CA ARG A 182 -3.41 -7.98 28.27
C ARG A 182 -2.39 -7.19 27.46
N TRP A 183 -2.85 -6.39 26.53
CA TRP A 183 -2.00 -5.44 25.83
C TRP A 183 -1.56 -4.36 26.84
N THR A 184 -0.30 -4.37 27.24
CA THR A 184 0.31 -3.28 28.00
C THR A 184 1.15 -2.48 27.03
N GLY A 185 1.06 -1.15 27.03
CA GLY A 185 1.67 -0.22 26.05
C GLY A 185 3.20 -0.31 25.83
N SER A 186 3.84 -1.39 26.23
CA SER A 186 5.26 -1.71 26.04
C SER A 186 5.54 -2.91 25.13
N GLY A 187 4.55 -3.44 24.42
CA GLY A 187 4.74 -4.56 23.48
C GLY A 187 3.91 -5.80 23.81
N TRP A 188 3.77 -6.66 22.82
CA TRP A 188 3.09 -7.96 22.95
C TRP A 188 3.91 -8.90 23.80
N SER A 189 3.54 -9.11 25.05
CA SER A 189 4.08 -10.18 25.88
C SER A 189 3.14 -11.38 25.90
N GLY A 190 3.11 -12.12 24.82
CA GLY A 190 2.37 -13.37 24.70
C GLY A 190 2.92 -14.18 23.53
N GLY A 191 3.56 -15.31 23.83
CA GLY A 191 4.12 -16.18 22.81
C GLY A 191 3.04 -16.71 21.87
N PHE A 192 3.14 -16.35 20.61
CA PHE A 192 2.33 -16.91 19.51
C PHE A 192 2.73 -18.38 19.36
N ARG A 193 2.03 -19.29 20.04
CA ARG A 193 2.14 -20.71 19.76
C ARG A 193 1.38 -21.00 18.48
N SER A 194 2.06 -20.97 17.34
CA SER A 194 1.52 -21.46 16.07
C SER A 194 1.27 -22.98 16.20
N ARG A 195 0.01 -23.34 16.36
CA ARG A 195 -0.45 -24.72 16.06
C ARG A 195 -0.62 -24.86 14.56
N THR A 196 0.45 -24.89 13.80
CA THR A 196 0.44 -25.53 12.49
C THR A 196 1.25 -26.80 12.57
N ARG A 197 0.57 -27.93 12.71
CA ARG A 197 1.15 -29.24 12.41
C ARG A 197 1.54 -29.22 10.94
N SER A 198 2.81 -29.19 10.64
CA SER A 198 3.30 -29.48 9.30
C SER A 198 3.29 -31.01 9.10
N PRO A 199 2.71 -31.53 8.02
CA PRO A 199 2.81 -32.92 7.64
C PRO A 199 3.91 -33.09 6.56
N TRP A 200 5.14 -32.80 6.88
CA TRP A 200 6.26 -33.26 6.03
C TRP A 200 7.26 -33.98 6.91
N ARG A 201 7.05 -35.31 7.06
CA ARG A 201 8.09 -36.23 7.48
C ARG A 201 9.01 -36.49 6.28
N SER A 202 10.28 -36.24 6.52
CA SER A 202 11.41 -36.71 5.73
C SER A 202 11.35 -38.21 5.54
N GLY A 203 11.30 -38.68 4.31
CA GLY A 203 11.65 -40.04 3.94
C GLY A 203 13.13 -40.07 3.57
N THR A 204 13.91 -40.78 4.35
CA THR A 204 15.27 -41.23 4.06
C THR A 204 15.26 -42.25 2.95
N ARG A 205 16.08 -42.09 1.93
CA ARG A 205 17.17 -42.96 1.41
C ARG A 205 17.84 -42.30 0.25
#